data_0709c922ef31bb2d5c41b829159c3e2c
#
_entry.id   0709c922ef31bb2d5c41b829159c3e2c
#
_cell.length_a   1.000
_cell.length_b   1.000
_cell.length_c   1.000
_cell.angle_alpha   90.00
_cell.angle_beta   90.00
_cell.angle_gamma   90.00
#
_symmetry.space_group_name_H-M   'P 1'
#
loop_
_entity.id
_entity.type
_entity.pdbx_description
1 polymer ?
#
loop_
_entity_poly.entity_id
_entity_poly.type
_entity_poly.pdbx_seq_one_letter_code
_entity_poly.pdbx_strand_id
1 'polypeptide(L)'
;MEQVVKALQSVVSLPLQLDSSHADALERGLRVYNGKPIVNSVNGETEVLERVLPLCKKYGAAVVGLAIDERGIQPSADARFEIAKRVVDAALAHGIPREDIYIDCLTLTASAQQQDVLATVEALARCKTELGVRTILGVSNISFGLPCRPYLNTTFLTMAMYAGLDLAIMNPSSEEMMAAVYSYNVLTNRDKQSMAYIARYADKVPASAALKQARTAQASQTSNTPAEADAAHSGPFAALMQAVEKGLKGEAAARTHTLLDENEPLTLVDEALIPALDVVGEKYEKGKLFLPQLLQAASAAQAAFEEIKTAIAKRGGAGASKGRIVLATVKGDVHDIGKNIVRVILENYGFEVIDLGRDVPVETVVDTVREKDVHLVGLSALMTTTLKSMEETIAALHAAKLDCKVMVGGAVLTPEYAEKIGADWYATVSYTHLT
;
A
#
# COMPACT_ATOMS: atom_id res chain seq x y z
N MET A 1 -14.75 23.28 -30.81
CA MET A 1 -13.47 22.84 -30.23
C MET A 1 -12.62 24.00 -29.70
N GLU A 2 -12.23 24.99 -30.52
CA GLU A 2 -11.34 26.09 -30.12
C GLU A 2 -11.81 26.85 -28.86
N GLN A 3 -13.06 27.30 -28.81
CA GLN A 3 -13.62 28.02 -27.66
C GLN A 3 -13.66 27.16 -26.40
N VAL A 4 -13.99 25.87 -26.54
CA VAL A 4 -14.05 24.91 -25.44
C VAL A 4 -12.65 24.68 -24.84
N VAL A 5 -11.63 24.51 -25.71
CA VAL A 5 -10.23 24.34 -25.26
C VAL A 5 -9.77 25.57 -24.46
N LYS A 6 -9.99 26.78 -25.00
CA LYS A 6 -9.63 28.03 -24.31
C LYS A 6 -10.33 28.16 -22.96
N ALA A 7 -11.63 27.89 -22.90
CA ALA A 7 -12.41 27.97 -21.67
C ALA A 7 -11.96 26.95 -20.63
N LEU A 8 -11.75 25.70 -21.02
CA LEU A 8 -11.31 24.66 -20.08
C LEU A 8 -9.89 24.91 -19.57
N GLN A 9 -8.94 25.27 -20.44
CA GLN A 9 -7.57 25.55 -19.99
C GLN A 9 -7.43 26.80 -19.11
N SER A 10 -8.44 27.66 -19.06
CA SER A 10 -8.46 28.78 -18.12
C SER A 10 -8.85 28.38 -16.69
N VAL A 11 -9.47 27.21 -16.50
CA VAL A 11 -10.04 26.79 -15.20
C VAL A 11 -9.51 25.44 -14.71
N VAL A 12 -8.87 24.63 -15.57
CA VAL A 12 -8.30 23.33 -15.20
C VAL A 12 -6.84 23.24 -15.61
N SER A 13 -6.02 22.66 -14.74
CA SER A 13 -4.59 22.40 -14.99
C SER A 13 -4.31 21.01 -15.57
N LEU A 14 -5.34 20.17 -15.71
CA LEU A 14 -5.21 18.81 -16.23
C LEU A 14 -5.07 18.81 -17.76
N PRO A 15 -4.30 17.89 -18.36
CA PRO A 15 -4.27 17.68 -19.80
C PRO A 15 -5.66 17.37 -20.34
N LEU A 16 -5.99 17.91 -21.52
CA LEU A 16 -7.27 17.63 -22.18
C LEU A 16 -7.11 16.60 -23.29
N GLN A 17 -8.10 15.72 -23.40
CA GLN A 17 -8.28 14.86 -24.55
C GLN A 17 -9.25 15.53 -25.53
N LEU A 18 -8.79 15.78 -26.76
CA LEU A 18 -9.61 16.37 -27.82
C LEU A 18 -10.28 15.24 -28.58
N ASP A 19 -11.60 15.13 -28.42
CA ASP A 19 -12.41 14.05 -28.96
C ASP A 19 -13.27 14.57 -30.14
N SER A 20 -12.98 14.12 -31.34
CA SER A 20 -13.74 14.46 -32.55
C SER A 20 -13.40 13.54 -33.73
N SER A 21 -14.39 13.22 -34.53
CA SER A 21 -14.22 12.55 -35.83
C SER A 21 -13.85 13.53 -36.96
N HIS A 22 -13.89 14.85 -36.73
CA HIS A 22 -13.61 15.86 -37.70
C HIS A 22 -12.20 16.44 -37.55
N ALA A 23 -11.33 16.18 -38.55
CA ALA A 23 -9.93 16.66 -38.51
C ALA A 23 -9.83 18.19 -38.42
N ASP A 24 -10.72 18.95 -39.06
CA ASP A 24 -10.75 20.41 -38.99
C ASP A 24 -11.08 20.92 -37.58
N ALA A 25 -11.97 20.23 -36.86
CA ALA A 25 -12.29 20.54 -35.48
C ALA A 25 -11.11 20.24 -34.56
N LEU A 26 -10.43 19.11 -34.78
CA LEU A 26 -9.20 18.76 -34.05
C LEU A 26 -8.10 19.79 -34.32
N GLU A 27 -7.85 20.17 -35.57
CA GLU A 27 -6.81 21.15 -35.89
C GLU A 27 -7.08 22.52 -35.24
N ARG A 28 -8.33 23.00 -35.24
CA ARG A 28 -8.70 24.25 -34.54
C ARG A 28 -8.45 24.17 -33.03
N GLY A 29 -8.75 23.01 -32.42
CA GLY A 29 -8.46 22.78 -30.99
C GLY A 29 -6.97 22.73 -30.70
N LEU A 30 -6.23 21.97 -31.49
CA LEU A 30 -4.77 21.80 -31.38
C LEU A 30 -4.01 23.13 -31.52
N ARG A 31 -4.47 23.99 -32.43
CA ARG A 31 -3.83 25.29 -32.69
C ARG A 31 -3.82 26.24 -31.48
N VAL A 32 -4.80 26.13 -30.61
CA VAL A 32 -4.94 27.00 -29.44
C VAL A 32 -4.60 26.29 -28.12
N TYR A 33 -4.26 25.02 -28.21
CA TYR A 33 -3.93 24.21 -27.03
C TYR A 33 -2.54 24.56 -26.51
N ASN A 34 -2.44 24.87 -25.22
CA ASN A 34 -1.17 25.13 -24.55
C ASN A 34 -0.73 23.86 -23.81
N GLY A 35 0.31 23.19 -24.29
CA GLY A 35 0.84 21.94 -23.76
C GLY A 35 0.71 20.76 -24.73
N LYS A 36 0.72 19.52 -24.21
CA LYS A 36 0.60 18.28 -25.01
C LYS A 36 -0.82 17.69 -24.82
N PRO A 37 -1.73 17.83 -25.79
CA PRO A 37 -3.05 17.19 -25.73
C PRO A 37 -2.98 15.73 -26.17
N ILE A 38 -4.07 14.99 -25.89
CA ILE A 38 -4.34 13.69 -26.51
C ILE A 38 -5.41 13.88 -27.56
N VAL A 39 -5.19 13.42 -28.79
CA VAL A 39 -6.19 13.38 -29.87
C VAL A 39 -6.93 12.06 -29.82
N ASN A 40 -8.24 12.08 -29.70
CA ASN A 40 -9.13 10.94 -29.76
C ASN A 40 -10.06 11.14 -30.96
N SER A 41 -9.94 10.38 -32.07
CA SER A 41 -9.05 9.25 -32.30
C SER A 41 -8.73 9.10 -33.78
N VAL A 42 -7.81 8.18 -34.06
CA VAL A 42 -7.65 7.56 -35.37
C VAL A 42 -8.10 6.10 -35.30
N ASN A 43 -8.28 5.45 -36.46
CA ASN A 43 -8.60 4.03 -36.58
C ASN A 43 -7.73 3.38 -37.65
N GLY A 44 -8.00 2.10 -37.99
CA GLY A 44 -7.26 1.36 -39.00
C GLY A 44 -7.54 1.76 -40.48
N GLU A 45 -8.43 2.73 -40.72
CA GLU A 45 -8.75 3.23 -42.07
C GLU A 45 -7.66 4.18 -42.56
N THR A 46 -7.12 3.91 -43.76
CA THR A 46 -6.00 4.67 -44.31
C THR A 46 -6.31 6.17 -44.44
N GLU A 47 -7.52 6.53 -44.85
CA GLU A 47 -7.94 7.93 -45.02
C GLU A 47 -7.91 8.69 -43.69
N VAL A 48 -8.34 8.05 -42.59
CA VAL A 48 -8.33 8.66 -41.23
C VAL A 48 -6.90 8.85 -40.75
N LEU A 49 -6.05 7.84 -40.95
CA LEU A 49 -4.63 7.90 -40.56
C LEU A 49 -3.90 9.03 -41.29
N GLU A 50 -4.07 9.13 -42.61
CA GLU A 50 -3.41 10.16 -43.45
C GLU A 50 -3.89 11.58 -43.15
N ARG A 51 -5.12 11.75 -42.66
CA ARG A 51 -5.67 13.07 -42.31
C ARG A 51 -5.29 13.53 -40.89
N VAL A 52 -5.26 12.66 -39.92
CA VAL A 52 -5.14 13.04 -38.51
C VAL A 52 -3.71 12.91 -37.97
N LEU A 53 -2.94 11.88 -38.37
CA LEU A 53 -1.58 11.70 -37.87
C LEU A 53 -0.63 12.87 -38.20
N PRO A 54 -0.70 13.49 -39.39
CA PRO A 54 0.08 14.70 -39.65
C PRO A 54 -0.24 15.87 -38.71
N LEU A 55 -1.50 16.01 -38.30
CA LEU A 55 -1.89 17.02 -37.31
C LEU A 55 -1.30 16.71 -35.93
N CYS A 56 -1.38 15.45 -35.50
CA CYS A 56 -0.77 15.04 -34.22
C CYS A 56 0.72 15.34 -34.23
N LYS A 57 1.44 15.02 -35.29
CA LYS A 57 2.87 15.33 -35.45
C LYS A 57 3.15 16.83 -35.46
N LYS A 58 2.38 17.60 -36.22
CA LYS A 58 2.53 19.05 -36.36
C LYS A 58 2.41 19.78 -35.04
N TYR A 59 1.47 19.36 -34.19
CA TYR A 59 1.17 20.02 -32.90
C TYR A 59 1.77 19.29 -31.70
N GLY A 60 2.52 18.19 -31.90
CA GLY A 60 3.16 17.44 -30.81
C GLY A 60 2.16 16.74 -29.88
N ALA A 61 0.99 16.36 -30.41
CA ALA A 61 -0.05 15.69 -29.65
C ALA A 61 0.21 14.19 -29.53
N ALA A 62 -0.21 13.58 -28.42
CA ALA A 62 -0.39 12.15 -28.31
C ALA A 62 -1.68 11.74 -29.08
N VAL A 63 -1.78 10.47 -29.47
CA VAL A 63 -2.90 9.97 -30.28
C VAL A 63 -3.47 8.67 -29.73
N VAL A 64 -4.80 8.58 -29.71
CA VAL A 64 -5.54 7.35 -29.47
C VAL A 64 -5.82 6.67 -30.81
N GLY A 65 -5.40 5.41 -30.93
CA GLY A 65 -5.69 4.54 -32.07
C GLY A 65 -6.71 3.47 -31.68
N LEU A 66 -7.86 3.47 -32.38
CA LEU A 66 -8.90 2.47 -32.16
C LEU A 66 -8.58 1.20 -32.94
N ALA A 67 -8.69 0.03 -32.30
CA ALA A 67 -8.52 -1.27 -32.96
C ALA A 67 -9.78 -1.67 -33.78
N ILE A 68 -10.20 -0.77 -34.71
CA ILE A 68 -11.32 -0.93 -35.64
C ILE A 68 -10.91 -0.44 -37.02
N ASP A 69 -11.44 -1.05 -38.04
CA ASP A 69 -11.29 -0.64 -39.47
C ASP A 69 -12.64 -0.68 -40.19
N GLU A 70 -12.61 -0.57 -41.51
CA GLU A 70 -13.80 -0.59 -42.36
C GLU A 70 -14.69 -1.84 -42.19
N ARG A 71 -14.14 -2.91 -41.63
CA ARG A 71 -14.88 -4.16 -41.33
C ARG A 71 -15.58 -4.13 -39.97
N GLY A 72 -15.42 -3.04 -39.23
CA GLY A 72 -15.93 -2.90 -37.87
C GLY A 72 -15.02 -3.50 -36.81
N ILE A 73 -15.53 -3.64 -35.56
CA ILE A 73 -14.80 -4.20 -34.43
C ILE A 73 -14.70 -5.72 -34.61
N GLN A 74 -13.48 -6.22 -34.65
CA GLN A 74 -13.23 -7.65 -34.87
C GLN A 74 -13.47 -8.46 -33.58
N PRO A 75 -14.01 -9.70 -33.66
CA PRO A 75 -14.34 -10.48 -32.48
C PRO A 75 -13.09 -11.05 -31.75
N SER A 76 -12.02 -11.38 -32.46
CA SER A 76 -10.84 -12.01 -31.91
C SER A 76 -9.76 -11.01 -31.47
N ALA A 77 -9.00 -11.38 -30.43
CA ALA A 77 -7.84 -10.62 -29.97
C ALA A 77 -6.79 -10.44 -31.06
N ASP A 78 -6.50 -11.49 -31.84
CA ASP A 78 -5.54 -11.44 -32.95
C ASP A 78 -5.92 -10.40 -34.01
N ALA A 79 -7.18 -10.40 -34.43
CA ALA A 79 -7.63 -9.48 -35.47
C ALA A 79 -7.62 -8.02 -34.96
N ARG A 80 -7.97 -7.76 -33.71
CA ARG A 80 -7.84 -6.43 -33.09
C ARG A 80 -6.38 -6.01 -32.98
N PHE A 81 -5.50 -6.92 -32.61
CA PHE A 81 -4.06 -6.66 -32.52
C PHE A 81 -3.44 -6.29 -33.85
N GLU A 82 -3.83 -6.97 -34.97
CA GLU A 82 -3.33 -6.64 -36.30
C GLU A 82 -3.78 -5.24 -36.75
N ILE A 83 -4.99 -4.81 -36.40
CA ILE A 83 -5.45 -3.43 -36.67
C ILE A 83 -4.65 -2.45 -35.82
N ALA A 84 -4.49 -2.73 -34.53
CA ALA A 84 -3.69 -1.91 -33.60
C ALA A 84 -2.25 -1.75 -34.09
N LYS A 85 -1.63 -2.83 -34.59
CA LYS A 85 -0.28 -2.83 -35.14
C LYS A 85 -0.22 -1.91 -36.40
N ARG A 86 -1.18 -1.97 -37.27
CA ARG A 86 -1.27 -1.08 -38.46
C ARG A 86 -1.32 0.39 -38.06
N VAL A 87 -2.13 0.73 -37.05
CA VAL A 87 -2.22 2.10 -36.52
C VAL A 87 -0.89 2.55 -35.90
N VAL A 88 -0.24 1.68 -35.13
CA VAL A 88 1.07 1.98 -34.50
C VAL A 88 2.13 2.20 -35.61
N ASP A 89 2.22 1.30 -36.56
CA ASP A 89 3.19 1.40 -37.69
C ASP A 89 3.00 2.71 -38.47
N ALA A 90 1.75 3.09 -38.74
CA ALA A 90 1.44 4.36 -39.41
C ALA A 90 1.84 5.57 -38.53
N ALA A 91 1.52 5.57 -37.27
CA ALA A 91 1.88 6.65 -36.35
C ALA A 91 3.41 6.84 -36.25
N LEU A 92 4.15 5.73 -36.14
CA LEU A 92 5.61 5.74 -36.14
C LEU A 92 6.18 6.27 -37.47
N ALA A 93 5.61 5.88 -38.61
CA ALA A 93 6.00 6.38 -39.93
C ALA A 93 5.80 7.91 -40.07
N HIS A 94 4.80 8.48 -39.42
CA HIS A 94 4.59 9.92 -39.30
C HIS A 94 5.49 10.59 -38.24
N GLY A 95 6.35 9.82 -37.55
CA GLY A 95 7.29 10.32 -36.56
C GLY A 95 6.65 10.68 -35.20
N ILE A 96 5.52 10.08 -34.86
CA ILE A 96 4.94 10.14 -33.51
C ILE A 96 5.68 9.12 -32.64
N PRO A 97 6.27 9.51 -31.50
CA PRO A 97 7.02 8.57 -30.67
C PRO A 97 6.10 7.56 -29.99
N ARG A 98 6.62 6.39 -29.72
CA ARG A 98 5.87 5.24 -29.21
C ARG A 98 5.13 5.52 -27.88
N GLU A 99 5.74 6.30 -27.03
CA GLU A 99 5.18 6.75 -25.74
C GLU A 99 3.99 7.70 -25.88
N ASP A 100 3.74 8.26 -27.06
CA ASP A 100 2.62 9.14 -27.35
C ASP A 100 1.48 8.42 -28.10
N ILE A 101 1.61 7.10 -28.32
CA ILE A 101 0.59 6.27 -28.95
C ILE A 101 -0.16 5.49 -27.88
N TYR A 102 -1.48 5.65 -27.85
CA TYR A 102 -2.41 4.94 -26.98
C TYR A 102 -3.33 4.06 -27.83
N ILE A 103 -3.40 2.77 -27.58
CA ILE A 103 -4.30 1.87 -28.30
C ILE A 103 -5.53 1.56 -27.44
N ASP A 104 -6.72 1.78 -28.05
CA ASP A 104 -8.01 1.36 -27.52
C ASP A 104 -8.46 0.08 -28.25
N CYS A 105 -8.46 -1.04 -27.54
CA CYS A 105 -8.91 -2.34 -28.06
C CYS A 105 -10.43 -2.47 -28.12
N LEU A 106 -11.17 -1.43 -27.76
CA LEU A 106 -12.61 -1.27 -27.81
C LEU A 106 -13.39 -2.25 -26.90
N THR A 107 -14.02 -1.68 -25.89
CA THR A 107 -14.86 -2.42 -24.97
C THR A 107 -16.26 -2.59 -25.56
N LEU A 108 -16.62 -3.82 -25.88
CA LEU A 108 -17.99 -4.19 -26.28
C LEU A 108 -18.82 -4.50 -25.04
N THR A 109 -20.14 -4.35 -25.17
CA THR A 109 -21.03 -4.61 -24.02
C THR A 109 -21.21 -6.10 -23.78
N ALA A 110 -21.04 -6.54 -22.55
CA ALA A 110 -21.19 -7.94 -22.15
C ALA A 110 -22.64 -8.44 -22.32
N SER A 111 -23.63 -7.54 -22.33
CA SER A 111 -25.03 -7.94 -22.57
C SER A 111 -25.31 -8.48 -23.97
N ALA A 112 -24.53 -8.05 -24.96
CA ALA A 112 -24.71 -8.46 -26.36
C ALA A 112 -23.60 -9.37 -26.88
N GLN A 113 -22.38 -9.24 -26.35
CA GLN A 113 -21.19 -9.90 -26.89
C GLN A 113 -20.30 -10.42 -25.73
N GLN A 114 -20.88 -11.22 -24.86
CA GLN A 114 -20.21 -11.73 -23.65
C GLN A 114 -18.94 -12.52 -23.97
N GLN A 115 -18.93 -13.30 -25.06
CA GLN A 115 -17.76 -14.08 -25.49
C GLN A 115 -16.55 -13.22 -25.90
N ASP A 116 -16.78 -11.95 -26.27
CA ASP A 116 -15.72 -11.09 -26.83
C ASP A 116 -15.03 -10.25 -25.73
N VAL A 117 -15.51 -10.33 -24.48
CA VAL A 117 -14.97 -9.56 -23.36
C VAL A 117 -13.50 -9.89 -23.12
N LEU A 118 -13.15 -11.17 -23.07
CA LEU A 118 -11.79 -11.61 -22.86
C LEU A 118 -10.88 -11.26 -24.04
N ALA A 119 -11.41 -11.25 -25.26
CA ALA A 119 -10.65 -10.84 -26.44
C ALA A 119 -10.19 -9.37 -26.34
N THR A 120 -10.97 -8.47 -25.71
CA THR A 120 -10.56 -7.09 -25.43
C THR A 120 -9.36 -7.05 -24.49
N VAL A 121 -9.43 -7.80 -23.39
CA VAL A 121 -8.36 -7.85 -22.35
C VAL A 121 -7.08 -8.45 -22.93
N GLU A 122 -7.21 -9.52 -23.73
CA GLU A 122 -6.08 -10.20 -24.37
C GLU A 122 -5.41 -9.32 -25.44
N ALA A 123 -6.19 -8.67 -26.30
CA ALA A 123 -5.66 -7.72 -27.28
C ALA A 123 -4.92 -6.56 -26.61
N LEU A 124 -5.46 -6.04 -25.51
CA LEU A 124 -4.82 -4.98 -24.71
C LEU A 124 -3.48 -5.44 -24.15
N ALA A 125 -3.42 -6.64 -23.57
CA ALA A 125 -2.18 -7.19 -23.03
C ALA A 125 -1.09 -7.32 -24.10
N ARG A 126 -1.48 -7.78 -25.31
CA ARG A 126 -0.58 -7.89 -26.45
C ARG A 126 -0.11 -6.53 -26.97
N CYS A 127 -1.00 -5.56 -27.09
CA CYS A 127 -0.60 -4.20 -27.46
C CYS A 127 0.44 -3.63 -26.48
N LYS A 128 0.24 -3.88 -25.18
CA LYS A 128 1.18 -3.46 -24.14
C LYS A 128 2.54 -4.14 -24.23
N THR A 129 2.55 -5.46 -24.41
CA THR A 129 3.79 -6.27 -24.32
C THR A 129 4.53 -6.41 -25.65
N GLU A 130 3.81 -6.58 -26.77
CA GLU A 130 4.41 -6.82 -28.09
C GLU A 130 4.65 -5.53 -28.89
N LEU A 131 3.71 -4.55 -28.84
CA LEU A 131 3.90 -3.26 -29.52
C LEU A 131 4.63 -2.24 -28.64
N GLY A 132 4.64 -2.42 -27.33
CA GLY A 132 5.32 -1.52 -26.37
C GLY A 132 4.72 -0.11 -26.35
N VAL A 133 3.44 0.03 -26.67
CA VAL A 133 2.68 1.29 -26.64
C VAL A 133 1.90 1.45 -25.36
N ARG A 134 1.29 2.60 -25.15
CA ARG A 134 0.32 2.81 -24.09
C ARG A 134 -1.05 2.28 -24.49
N THR A 135 -1.87 1.97 -23.48
CA THR A 135 -3.21 1.43 -23.70
C THR A 135 -4.25 2.31 -23.02
N ILE A 136 -5.40 2.42 -23.66
CA ILE A 136 -6.54 3.19 -23.17
C ILE A 136 -7.82 2.38 -23.40
N LEU A 137 -8.83 2.50 -22.52
CA LEU A 137 -10.13 1.87 -22.68
C LEU A 137 -11.27 2.71 -22.12
N GLY A 138 -12.38 2.75 -22.86
CA GLY A 138 -13.69 3.16 -22.36
C GLY A 138 -14.30 2.05 -21.49
N VAL A 139 -13.98 2.00 -20.22
CA VAL A 139 -14.30 0.89 -19.30
C VAL A 139 -15.79 0.68 -19.11
N SER A 140 -16.58 1.76 -18.99
CA SER A 140 -18.00 1.68 -18.62
C SER A 140 -18.89 1.08 -19.70
N ASN A 141 -18.38 0.91 -20.93
CA ASN A 141 -19.12 0.28 -22.02
C ASN A 141 -19.46 -1.18 -21.74
N ILE A 142 -18.61 -1.88 -20.96
CA ILE A 142 -18.78 -3.30 -20.64
C ILE A 142 -20.15 -3.63 -20.06
N SER A 143 -20.73 -2.74 -19.27
CA SER A 143 -21.94 -2.96 -18.50
C SER A 143 -23.20 -2.39 -19.11
N PHE A 144 -23.14 -1.91 -20.37
CA PHE A 144 -24.30 -1.31 -21.03
C PHE A 144 -25.47 -2.30 -21.09
N GLY A 145 -26.67 -1.86 -20.74
CA GLY A 145 -27.87 -2.72 -20.71
C GLY A 145 -27.98 -3.72 -19.56
N LEU A 146 -27.02 -3.73 -18.61
CA LEU A 146 -27.05 -4.61 -17.45
C LEU A 146 -27.34 -3.83 -16.15
N PRO A 147 -27.99 -4.46 -15.16
CA PRO A 147 -28.24 -3.85 -13.86
C PRO A 147 -26.95 -3.79 -13.02
N CYS A 148 -26.96 -2.96 -11.97
CA CYS A 148 -25.82 -2.81 -11.03
C CYS A 148 -24.48 -2.62 -11.71
N ARG A 149 -24.43 -1.73 -12.70
CA ARG A 149 -23.27 -1.46 -13.56
C ARG A 149 -21.94 -1.27 -12.82
N PRO A 150 -21.87 -0.65 -11.62
CA PRO A 150 -20.61 -0.48 -10.89
C PRO A 150 -19.88 -1.81 -10.64
N TYR A 151 -20.58 -2.90 -10.35
CA TYR A 151 -19.94 -4.20 -10.09
C TYR A 151 -19.19 -4.75 -11.30
N LEU A 152 -19.82 -4.65 -12.48
CA LEU A 152 -19.18 -5.07 -13.74
C LEU A 152 -18.03 -4.12 -14.12
N ASN A 153 -18.26 -2.81 -14.00
CA ASN A 153 -17.26 -1.80 -14.35
C ASN A 153 -15.99 -1.95 -13.50
N THR A 154 -16.12 -2.14 -12.18
CA THR A 154 -14.97 -2.31 -11.27
C THR A 154 -14.22 -3.59 -11.53
N THR A 155 -14.93 -4.69 -11.77
CA THR A 155 -14.32 -5.98 -12.09
C THR A 155 -13.56 -5.91 -13.40
N PHE A 156 -14.19 -5.38 -14.46
CA PHE A 156 -13.55 -5.24 -15.78
C PHE A 156 -12.37 -4.27 -15.74
N LEU A 157 -12.48 -3.14 -15.04
CA LEU A 157 -11.37 -2.21 -14.81
C LEU A 157 -10.17 -2.93 -14.17
N THR A 158 -10.40 -3.73 -13.15
CA THR A 158 -9.34 -4.48 -12.47
C THR A 158 -8.67 -5.49 -13.41
N MET A 159 -9.45 -6.22 -14.22
CA MET A 159 -8.93 -7.14 -15.23
C MET A 159 -8.08 -6.39 -16.29
N ALA A 160 -8.57 -5.26 -16.78
CA ALA A 160 -7.87 -4.45 -17.77
C ALA A 160 -6.57 -3.85 -17.19
N MET A 161 -6.58 -3.34 -15.95
CA MET A 161 -5.37 -2.86 -15.27
C MET A 161 -4.33 -3.96 -15.10
N TYR A 162 -4.76 -5.17 -14.76
CA TYR A 162 -3.85 -6.32 -14.65
C TYR A 162 -3.26 -6.72 -16.02
N ALA A 163 -4.04 -6.60 -17.09
CA ALA A 163 -3.59 -6.81 -18.45
C ALA A 163 -2.67 -5.70 -19.00
N GLY A 164 -2.53 -4.57 -18.28
CA GLY A 164 -1.62 -3.49 -18.66
C GLY A 164 -2.29 -2.21 -19.13
N LEU A 165 -3.54 -1.95 -18.73
CA LEU A 165 -4.22 -0.67 -19.02
C LEU A 165 -3.47 0.49 -18.35
N ASP A 166 -3.09 1.50 -19.17
CA ASP A 166 -2.42 2.71 -18.69
C ASP A 166 -3.40 3.84 -18.36
N LEU A 167 -4.46 3.99 -19.17
CA LEU A 167 -5.43 5.08 -19.07
C LEU A 167 -6.86 4.55 -19.17
N ALA A 168 -7.67 4.80 -18.16
CA ALA A 168 -9.09 4.42 -18.18
C ALA A 168 -9.97 5.65 -18.45
N ILE A 169 -10.83 5.56 -19.47
CA ILE A 169 -11.91 6.53 -19.68
C ILE A 169 -13.07 6.07 -18.81
N MET A 170 -13.26 6.76 -17.68
CA MET A 170 -14.26 6.40 -16.68
C MET A 170 -14.71 7.63 -15.89
N ASN A 171 -15.77 7.49 -15.10
CA ASN A 171 -16.18 8.54 -14.16
C ASN A 171 -15.31 8.50 -12.89
N PRO A 172 -14.44 9.48 -12.66
CA PRO A 172 -13.60 9.52 -11.45
C PRO A 172 -14.38 9.85 -10.17
N SER A 173 -15.65 10.26 -10.29
CA SER A 173 -16.55 10.46 -9.14
C SER A 173 -17.25 9.17 -8.69
N SER A 174 -17.09 8.05 -9.41
CA SER A 174 -17.57 6.75 -8.93
C SER A 174 -16.63 6.22 -7.86
N GLU A 175 -17.16 6.13 -6.64
CA GLU A 175 -16.39 5.65 -5.49
C GLU A 175 -15.93 4.20 -5.68
N GLU A 176 -16.79 3.36 -6.24
CA GLU A 176 -16.49 1.94 -6.47
C GLU A 176 -15.35 1.76 -7.49
N MET A 177 -15.38 2.55 -8.57
CA MET A 177 -14.29 2.49 -9.57
C MET A 177 -12.98 3.02 -9.01
N MET A 178 -13.01 4.12 -8.26
CA MET A 178 -11.81 4.65 -7.61
C MET A 178 -11.29 3.69 -6.54
N ALA A 179 -12.18 3.02 -5.79
CA ALA A 179 -11.79 1.99 -4.83
C ALA A 179 -11.03 0.83 -5.52
N ALA A 180 -11.48 0.39 -6.69
CA ALA A 180 -10.78 -0.62 -7.48
C ALA A 180 -9.35 -0.15 -7.87
N VAL A 181 -9.19 1.12 -8.29
CA VAL A 181 -7.88 1.70 -8.65
C VAL A 181 -6.94 1.74 -7.45
N TYR A 182 -7.39 2.27 -6.31
CA TYR A 182 -6.56 2.35 -5.11
C TYR A 182 -6.18 0.97 -4.59
N SER A 183 -7.15 0.03 -4.55
CA SER A 183 -6.90 -1.36 -4.13
C SER A 183 -5.89 -2.06 -5.04
N TYR A 184 -6.05 -1.91 -6.37
CA TYR A 184 -5.13 -2.46 -7.35
C TYR A 184 -3.70 -1.94 -7.17
N ASN A 185 -3.54 -0.63 -6.91
CA ASN A 185 -2.24 -0.02 -6.71
C ASN A 185 -1.54 -0.56 -5.45
N VAL A 186 -2.29 -0.82 -4.37
CA VAL A 186 -1.76 -1.49 -3.16
C VAL A 186 -1.30 -2.90 -3.50
N LEU A 187 -2.19 -3.71 -4.10
CA LEU A 187 -1.94 -5.13 -4.39
C LEU A 187 -0.78 -5.35 -5.38
N THR A 188 -0.54 -4.40 -6.27
CA THR A 188 0.57 -4.44 -7.25
C THR A 188 1.82 -3.67 -6.79
N ASN A 189 1.86 -3.22 -5.53
CA ASN A 189 2.98 -2.47 -4.95
C ASN A 189 3.31 -1.17 -5.71
N ARG A 190 2.33 -0.55 -6.38
CA ARG A 190 2.43 0.79 -6.99
C ARG A 190 2.23 1.88 -5.94
N ASP A 191 1.27 1.69 -5.03
CA ASP A 191 1.09 2.51 -3.84
C ASP A 191 2.01 1.99 -2.72
N LYS A 192 3.20 2.59 -2.63
CA LYS A 192 4.19 2.18 -1.63
C LYS A 192 3.66 2.42 -0.23
N GLN A 193 3.74 1.37 0.61
CA GLN A 193 3.28 1.39 2.00
C GLN A 193 1.79 1.74 2.15
N SER A 194 1.01 1.60 1.08
CA SER A 194 -0.43 1.87 1.05
C SER A 194 -0.82 3.32 1.43
N MET A 195 0.09 4.27 1.23
CA MET A 195 -0.08 5.65 1.72
C MET A 195 -1.27 6.36 1.06
N ALA A 196 -1.44 6.23 -0.26
CA ALA A 196 -2.55 6.86 -0.97
C ALA A 196 -3.90 6.19 -0.60
N TYR A 197 -3.89 4.86 -0.44
CA TYR A 197 -5.06 4.10 0.00
C TYR A 197 -5.48 4.50 1.42
N ILE A 198 -4.55 4.56 2.36
CA ILE A 198 -4.80 4.97 3.74
C ILE A 198 -5.33 6.41 3.77
N ALA A 199 -4.68 7.35 3.09
CA ALA A 199 -5.13 8.74 3.03
C ALA A 199 -6.57 8.90 2.50
N ARG A 200 -7.01 8.00 1.59
CA ARG A 200 -8.36 8.01 1.01
C ARG A 200 -9.41 7.38 1.89
N TYR A 201 -9.06 6.33 2.65
CA TYR A 201 -10.03 5.45 3.29
C TYR A 201 -9.91 5.33 4.81
N ALA A 202 -8.95 5.99 5.45
CA ALA A 202 -8.73 5.93 6.90
C ALA A 202 -9.99 6.28 7.71
N ASP A 203 -10.74 7.29 7.26
CA ASP A 203 -11.96 7.74 7.94
C ASP A 203 -13.23 6.96 7.56
N LYS A 204 -13.12 6.04 6.58
CA LYS A 204 -14.25 5.22 6.12
C LYS A 204 -14.32 3.91 6.91
N VAL A 205 -14.97 3.96 8.07
CA VAL A 205 -15.19 2.76 8.90
C VAL A 205 -16.15 1.81 8.18
N PRO A 206 -15.79 0.54 7.94
CA PRO A 206 -16.70 -0.45 7.39
C PRO A 206 -17.96 -0.59 8.28
N ALA A 207 -19.12 -0.78 7.67
CA ALA A 207 -20.39 -0.92 8.41
C ALA A 207 -20.35 -2.02 9.50
N SER A 208 -19.54 -3.07 9.30
CA SER A 208 -19.30 -4.14 10.29
C SER A 208 -18.50 -3.67 11.52
N ALA A 209 -17.61 -2.69 11.36
CA ALA A 209 -16.86 -2.10 12.47
C ALA A 209 -17.67 -0.99 13.17
N ALA A 210 -18.51 -0.25 12.43
CA ALA A 210 -19.48 0.70 13.01
C ALA A 210 -20.49 0.01 13.93
N LEU A 211 -20.92 -1.20 13.60
CA LEU A 211 -21.78 -2.03 14.46
C LEU A 211 -21.05 -2.53 15.73
N LYS A 212 -19.76 -2.81 15.67
CA LYS A 212 -18.95 -3.14 16.86
C LYS A 212 -18.72 -1.91 17.73
N GLN A 213 -18.42 -0.75 17.14
CA GLN A 213 -18.25 0.51 17.87
C GLN A 213 -19.57 0.99 18.52
N ALA A 214 -20.72 0.82 17.84
CA ALA A 214 -22.04 1.13 18.44
C ALA A 214 -22.38 0.22 19.64
N ARG A 215 -21.93 -1.04 19.64
CA ARG A 215 -22.10 -1.97 20.78
C ARG A 215 -21.18 -1.64 21.96
N THR A 216 -19.94 -1.16 21.69
CA THR A 216 -19.00 -0.69 22.73
C THR A 216 -19.36 0.70 23.26
N ALA A 217 -19.90 1.59 22.42
CA ALA A 217 -20.34 2.93 22.84
C ALA A 217 -21.58 2.93 23.74
N GLN A 218 -22.42 1.88 23.69
CA GLN A 218 -23.51 1.68 24.65
C GLN A 218 -23.04 1.23 26.06
N ALA A 219 -21.77 0.80 26.17
CA ALA A 219 -21.19 0.39 27.46
C ALA A 219 -20.38 1.51 28.16
N SER A 220 -20.14 2.63 27.49
CA SER A 220 -19.36 3.76 28.05
C SER A 220 -19.98 5.10 27.63
N GLN A 221 -21.09 5.46 28.27
CA GLN A 221 -21.49 6.86 28.32
C GLN A 221 -20.76 7.54 29.46
N THR A 222 -19.64 8.19 29.15
CA THR A 222 -19.22 9.46 29.80
C THR A 222 -18.01 10.04 29.07
N SER A 223 -18.12 11.32 28.75
CA SER A 223 -17.14 12.31 28.29
C SER A 223 -17.02 12.53 26.79
N ASN A 224 -17.81 13.51 26.33
CA ASN A 224 -17.52 14.36 25.18
C ASN A 224 -16.24 15.17 25.45
N THR A 225 -15.22 15.02 24.60
CA THR A 225 -14.21 16.07 24.41
C THR A 225 -13.91 16.21 22.92
N PRO A 226 -13.75 17.43 22.39
CA PRO A 226 -13.60 17.68 20.96
C PRO A 226 -12.26 17.16 20.42
N ALA A 227 -12.20 16.90 19.11
CA ALA A 227 -11.02 16.51 18.36
C ALA A 227 -9.77 17.27 18.83
N GLU A 228 -8.87 16.57 19.51
CA GLU A 228 -7.55 17.10 19.82
C GLU A 228 -6.76 17.18 18.50
N ALA A 229 -6.43 18.42 18.14
CA ALA A 229 -5.37 18.73 17.19
C ALA A 229 -4.09 18.01 17.66
N ASP A 230 -3.29 17.52 16.70
CA ASP A 230 -1.97 16.95 16.93
C ASP A 230 -1.26 17.74 18.04
N ALA A 231 -1.07 17.13 19.21
CA ALA A 231 -0.26 17.70 20.26
C ALA A 231 1.16 17.80 19.72
N ALA A 232 1.54 19.00 19.28
CA ALA A 232 2.90 19.24 18.84
C ALA A 232 3.81 19.01 20.03
N HIS A 233 4.75 18.08 19.93
CA HIS A 233 5.77 17.89 20.93
C HIS A 233 6.47 19.22 21.17
N SER A 234 6.63 19.61 22.44
CA SER A 234 7.38 20.78 22.86
C SER A 234 8.65 20.33 23.56
N GLY A 235 9.78 20.90 23.21
CA GLY A 235 11.05 20.58 23.85
C GLY A 235 12.20 20.34 22.85
N PRO A 236 13.41 20.09 23.37
CA PRO A 236 14.62 19.99 22.54
C PRO A 236 14.58 18.82 21.55
N PHE A 237 13.82 17.77 21.84
CA PHE A 237 13.73 16.56 21.03
C PHE A 237 12.48 16.49 20.15
N ALA A 238 11.61 17.50 20.18
CA ALA A 238 10.33 17.51 19.46
C ALA A 238 10.46 17.17 17.96
N ALA A 239 11.50 17.68 17.32
CA ALA A 239 11.74 17.44 15.91
C ALA A 239 12.17 15.99 15.61
N LEU A 240 12.92 15.34 16.49
CA LEU A 240 13.28 13.92 16.40
C LEU A 240 12.03 13.05 16.59
N MET A 241 11.25 13.32 17.64
CA MET A 241 10.00 12.61 17.94
C MET A 241 9.05 12.68 16.75
N GLN A 242 8.86 13.85 16.15
CA GLN A 242 8.02 14.03 14.97
C GLN A 242 8.56 13.27 13.75
N ALA A 243 9.87 13.20 13.54
CA ALA A 243 10.48 12.43 12.47
C ALA A 243 10.22 10.92 12.64
N VAL A 244 10.28 10.42 13.88
CA VAL A 244 9.96 9.03 14.21
C VAL A 244 8.47 8.75 13.96
N GLU A 245 7.56 9.56 14.48
CA GLU A 245 6.12 9.38 14.32
C GLU A 245 5.67 9.39 12.85
N LYS A 246 6.30 10.26 12.04
CA LYS A 246 6.03 10.32 10.60
C LYS A 246 6.77 9.27 9.77
N GLY A 247 7.59 8.43 10.40
CA GLY A 247 8.36 7.39 9.73
C GLY A 247 9.47 7.90 8.81
N LEU A 248 10.00 9.10 9.05
CA LEU A 248 11.00 9.76 8.23
C LEU A 248 12.42 9.26 8.58
N LYS A 249 12.75 8.05 8.15
CA LYS A 249 13.97 7.32 8.50
C LYS A 249 15.26 8.16 8.37
N GLY A 250 15.47 8.81 7.23
CA GLY A 250 16.67 9.62 6.98
C GLY A 250 16.76 10.85 7.87
N GLU A 251 15.61 11.49 8.13
CA GLU A 251 15.53 12.66 8.99
C GLU A 251 15.73 12.29 10.46
N ALA A 252 15.16 11.19 10.92
CA ALA A 252 15.36 10.68 12.28
C ALA A 252 16.85 10.38 12.55
N ALA A 253 17.54 9.68 11.65
CA ALA A 253 18.97 9.43 11.76
C ALA A 253 19.80 10.74 11.80
N ALA A 254 19.55 11.66 10.88
CA ALA A 254 20.29 12.93 10.80
C ALA A 254 20.11 13.80 12.06
N ARG A 255 18.86 13.89 12.55
CA ARG A 255 18.55 14.63 13.79
C ARG A 255 19.21 13.98 15.02
N THR A 256 19.16 12.67 15.11
CA THR A 256 19.82 11.92 16.19
C THR A 256 21.34 12.17 16.17
N HIS A 257 21.95 12.11 14.99
CA HIS A 257 23.36 12.39 14.83
C HIS A 257 23.74 13.78 15.38
N THR A 258 22.97 14.81 15.01
CA THR A 258 23.20 16.18 15.48
C THR A 258 23.00 16.32 17.00
N LEU A 259 21.95 15.69 17.54
CA LEU A 259 21.63 15.76 18.97
C LEU A 259 22.67 15.03 19.84
N LEU A 260 23.36 14.03 19.33
CA LEU A 260 24.41 13.29 20.02
C LEU A 260 25.66 14.11 20.30
N ASP A 261 25.85 15.25 19.63
CA ASP A 261 26.97 16.16 19.91
C ASP A 261 26.82 16.87 21.26
N GLU A 262 25.57 17.12 21.68
CA GLU A 262 25.27 17.91 22.88
C GLU A 262 24.56 17.09 23.98
N ASN A 263 24.14 15.86 23.70
CA ASN A 263 23.35 15.06 24.66
C ASN A 263 23.97 13.68 24.88
N GLU A 264 23.69 13.13 26.05
CA GLU A 264 24.02 11.73 26.36
C GLU A 264 23.15 10.79 25.49
N PRO A 265 23.75 9.73 24.91
CA PRO A 265 23.03 8.82 24.00
C PRO A 265 21.76 8.20 24.62
N LEU A 266 21.79 7.81 25.89
CA LEU A 266 20.65 7.20 26.57
C LEU A 266 19.51 8.18 26.82
N THR A 267 19.80 9.47 27.03
CA THR A 267 18.78 10.51 27.15
C THR A 267 17.91 10.61 25.90
N LEU A 268 18.50 10.46 24.71
CA LEU A 268 17.73 10.45 23.45
C LEU A 268 16.82 9.22 23.33
N VAL A 269 17.22 8.09 23.91
CA VAL A 269 16.37 6.89 23.95
C VAL A 269 15.17 7.14 24.87
N ASP A 270 15.42 7.58 26.10
CA ASP A 270 14.41 7.67 27.14
C ASP A 270 13.46 8.87 26.95
N GLU A 271 13.98 10.01 26.47
CA GLU A 271 13.20 11.25 26.37
C GLU A 271 12.68 11.55 24.96
N ALA A 272 13.16 10.84 23.93
CA ALA A 272 12.70 11.05 22.55
C ALA A 272 12.16 9.80 21.88
N LEU A 273 12.95 8.71 21.77
CA LEU A 273 12.55 7.55 20.98
C LEU A 273 11.42 6.75 21.63
N ILE A 274 11.52 6.48 22.92
CA ILE A 274 10.48 5.74 23.65
C ILE A 274 9.16 6.53 23.64
N PRO A 275 9.09 7.80 24.05
CA PRO A 275 7.84 8.55 24.01
C PRO A 275 7.24 8.69 22.60
N ALA A 276 8.07 8.81 21.55
CA ALA A 276 7.57 8.85 20.19
C ALA A 276 6.93 7.52 19.76
N LEU A 277 7.54 6.38 20.11
CA LEU A 277 7.01 5.05 19.83
C LEU A 277 5.73 4.76 20.66
N ASP A 278 5.63 5.25 21.89
CA ASP A 278 4.42 5.13 22.70
C ASP A 278 3.24 5.87 22.05
N VAL A 279 3.46 7.09 21.57
CA VAL A 279 2.44 7.85 20.81
C VAL A 279 2.01 7.11 19.54
N VAL A 280 2.97 6.52 18.83
CA VAL A 280 2.69 5.71 17.63
C VAL A 280 1.87 4.47 17.99
N GLY A 281 2.23 3.77 19.05
CA GLY A 281 1.51 2.61 19.58
C GLY A 281 0.07 2.96 19.94
N GLU A 282 -0.13 4.03 20.71
CA GLU A 282 -1.44 4.51 21.13
C GLU A 282 -2.32 4.92 19.92
N LYS A 283 -1.74 5.62 18.93
CA LYS A 283 -2.44 5.97 17.68
C LYS A 283 -2.87 4.73 16.89
N TYR A 284 -2.02 3.70 16.87
CA TYR A 284 -2.33 2.42 16.22
C TYR A 284 -3.45 1.67 16.93
N GLU A 285 -3.42 1.56 18.25
CA GLU A 285 -4.48 0.93 19.07
C GLU A 285 -5.83 1.61 18.89
N LYS A 286 -5.83 2.93 18.84
CA LYS A 286 -7.03 3.74 18.60
C LYS A 286 -7.51 3.70 17.13
N GLY A 287 -6.84 2.94 16.25
CA GLY A 287 -7.18 2.86 14.82
C GLY A 287 -6.94 4.16 14.05
N LYS A 288 -6.19 5.11 14.61
CA LYS A 288 -5.79 6.38 13.97
C LYS A 288 -4.53 6.22 13.10
N LEU A 289 -3.82 5.12 13.24
CA LEU A 289 -2.62 4.77 12.50
C LEU A 289 -2.72 3.33 12.03
N PHE A 290 -2.20 3.03 10.84
CA PHE A 290 -2.29 1.71 10.22
C PHE A 290 -0.94 0.99 10.21
N LEU A 291 -0.97 -0.34 10.04
CA LEU A 291 0.24 -1.18 10.10
C LEU A 291 1.43 -0.67 9.25
N PRO A 292 1.26 -0.21 7.98
CA PRO A 292 2.37 0.33 7.21
C PRO A 292 3.03 1.54 7.87
N GLN A 293 2.24 2.42 8.47
CA GLN A 293 2.73 3.62 9.17
C GLN A 293 3.45 3.25 10.48
N LEU A 294 2.93 2.26 11.21
CA LEU A 294 3.61 1.69 12.39
C LEU A 294 5.00 1.16 12.03
N LEU A 295 5.09 0.36 10.95
CA LEU A 295 6.37 -0.19 10.46
C LEU A 295 7.35 0.91 9.99
N GLN A 296 6.84 2.00 9.41
CA GLN A 296 7.66 3.16 9.05
C GLN A 296 8.23 3.86 10.28
N ALA A 297 7.38 4.13 11.27
CA ALA A 297 7.81 4.74 12.53
C ALA A 297 8.86 3.88 13.24
N ALA A 298 8.64 2.56 13.32
CA ALA A 298 9.60 1.62 13.86
C ALA A 298 10.93 1.63 13.08
N SER A 299 10.88 1.69 11.74
CA SER A 299 12.09 1.79 10.91
C SER A 299 12.84 3.12 11.09
N ALA A 300 12.12 4.22 11.33
CA ALA A 300 12.73 5.51 11.61
C ALA A 300 13.42 5.52 13.01
N ALA A 301 12.75 4.96 14.02
CA ALA A 301 13.33 4.78 15.34
C ALA A 301 14.58 3.88 15.31
N GLN A 302 14.54 2.79 14.53
CA GLN A 302 15.70 1.91 14.34
C GLN A 302 16.89 2.65 13.75
N ALA A 303 16.69 3.51 12.75
CA ALA A 303 17.77 4.29 12.17
C ALA A 303 18.38 5.29 13.18
N ALA A 304 17.55 5.92 14.00
CA ALA A 304 17.99 6.76 15.09
C ALA A 304 18.79 5.96 16.14
N PHE A 305 18.34 4.75 16.48
CA PHE A 305 19.00 3.88 17.43
C PHE A 305 20.36 3.38 16.97
N GLU A 306 20.55 3.12 15.67
CA GLU A 306 21.86 2.76 15.10
C GLU A 306 22.87 3.91 15.19
N GLU A 307 22.45 5.17 15.07
CA GLU A 307 23.30 6.33 15.31
C GLU A 307 23.73 6.39 16.79
N ILE A 308 22.79 6.14 17.72
CA ILE A 308 23.06 6.09 19.17
C ILE A 308 24.06 4.98 19.50
N LYS A 309 23.85 3.77 18.98
CA LYS A 309 24.79 2.65 19.15
C LYS A 309 26.20 3.00 18.66
N THR A 310 26.28 3.62 17.49
CA THR A 310 27.55 4.03 16.90
C THR A 310 28.25 5.06 17.79
N ALA A 311 27.52 6.00 18.35
CA ALA A 311 28.07 7.01 19.28
C ALA A 311 28.55 6.37 20.58
N ILE A 312 27.80 5.44 21.18
CA ILE A 312 28.20 4.70 22.39
C ILE A 312 29.48 3.90 22.12
N ALA A 313 29.54 3.18 20.99
CA ALA A 313 30.72 2.41 20.63
C ALA A 313 31.98 3.30 20.46
N LYS A 314 31.83 4.49 19.87
CA LYS A 314 32.91 5.47 19.70
C LYS A 314 33.38 6.07 21.05
N ARG A 315 32.47 6.21 22.03
CA ARG A 315 32.78 6.72 23.39
C ARG A 315 33.37 5.64 24.32
N GLY A 316 33.61 4.40 23.81
CA GLY A 316 34.22 3.31 24.58
C GLY A 316 33.27 2.61 25.55
N GLY A 317 31.97 2.84 25.45
CA GLY A 317 30.94 2.14 26.21
C GLY A 317 30.63 0.75 25.60
N ALA A 318 30.45 -0.26 26.47
CA ALA A 318 29.85 -1.52 26.05
C ALA A 318 28.44 -1.22 25.54
N GLY A 319 28.06 -1.74 24.38
CA GLY A 319 26.77 -1.47 23.76
C GLY A 319 25.64 -1.66 24.77
N ALA A 320 24.81 -0.65 24.95
CA ALA A 320 23.69 -0.68 25.87
C ALA A 320 22.57 -1.55 25.31
N SER A 321 22.70 -2.87 25.44
CA SER A 321 21.55 -3.77 25.31
C SER A 321 20.77 -3.71 26.63
N LYS A 322 19.45 -3.45 26.57
CA LYS A 322 18.56 -3.53 27.74
C LYS A 322 18.37 -4.97 28.25
N GLY A 323 18.88 -5.96 27.52
CA GLY A 323 18.79 -7.38 27.81
C GLY A 323 18.51 -8.21 26.55
N ARG A 324 18.45 -9.51 26.73
CA ARG A 324 18.15 -10.49 25.68
C ARG A 324 16.73 -11.01 25.81
N ILE A 325 16.05 -11.20 24.68
CA ILE A 325 14.70 -11.74 24.60
C ILE A 325 14.67 -12.85 23.56
N VAL A 326 14.11 -13.99 23.91
CA VAL A 326 13.78 -15.04 22.95
C VAL A 326 12.36 -14.84 22.46
N LEU A 327 12.14 -14.84 21.13
CA LEU A 327 10.81 -14.84 20.53
C LEU A 327 10.60 -16.10 19.71
N ALA A 328 9.42 -16.73 19.86
CA ALA A 328 9.03 -17.89 19.09
C ALA A 328 7.53 -17.92 18.79
N THR A 329 7.17 -18.35 17.58
CA THR A 329 5.82 -18.84 17.30
C THR A 329 5.79 -20.32 17.62
N VAL A 330 4.88 -20.72 18.48
CA VAL A 330 4.85 -22.06 19.08
C VAL A 330 4.67 -23.17 18.05
N LYS A 331 5.04 -24.39 18.41
CA LYS A 331 4.95 -25.58 17.56
C LYS A 331 3.54 -25.77 17.00
N GLY A 332 3.48 -26.04 15.71
CA GLY A 332 2.24 -26.23 14.95
C GLY A 332 1.63 -24.93 14.44
N ASP A 333 2.15 -23.75 14.81
CA ASP A 333 1.67 -22.45 14.35
C ASP A 333 2.65 -21.82 13.35
N VAL A 334 2.13 -21.42 12.18
CA VAL A 334 2.90 -20.81 11.09
C VAL A 334 2.70 -19.30 10.97
N HIS A 335 1.83 -18.72 11.81
CA HIS A 335 1.46 -17.32 11.78
C HIS A 335 2.45 -16.48 12.61
N ASP A 336 3.39 -15.85 11.94
CA ASP A 336 4.50 -15.12 12.59
C ASP A 336 4.46 -13.60 12.39
N ILE A 337 3.44 -13.05 11.71
CA ILE A 337 3.35 -11.61 11.45
C ILE A 337 3.34 -10.81 12.76
N GLY A 338 2.50 -11.20 13.73
CA GLY A 338 2.42 -10.56 15.04
C GLY A 338 3.76 -10.60 15.78
N LYS A 339 4.40 -11.78 15.84
CA LYS A 339 5.71 -11.95 16.45
C LYS A 339 6.78 -11.09 15.77
N ASN A 340 6.78 -10.98 14.45
CA ASN A 340 7.74 -10.16 13.71
C ASN A 340 7.57 -8.67 13.99
N ILE A 341 6.34 -8.20 14.21
CA ILE A 341 6.07 -6.83 14.66
C ILE A 341 6.67 -6.60 16.06
N VAL A 342 6.41 -7.52 17.00
CA VAL A 342 6.97 -7.45 18.35
C VAL A 342 8.50 -7.44 18.31
N ARG A 343 9.12 -8.29 17.48
CA ARG A 343 10.57 -8.30 17.28
C ARG A 343 11.10 -6.93 16.91
N VAL A 344 10.54 -6.32 15.85
CA VAL A 344 10.98 -5.00 15.38
C VAL A 344 10.83 -3.94 16.47
N ILE A 345 9.75 -3.97 17.25
CA ILE A 345 9.51 -3.04 18.34
C ILE A 345 10.53 -3.26 19.45
N LEU A 346 10.76 -4.49 19.91
CA LEU A 346 11.72 -4.81 20.96
C LEU A 346 13.16 -4.45 20.57
N GLU A 347 13.56 -4.73 19.32
CA GLU A 347 14.84 -4.31 18.77
C GLU A 347 14.98 -2.78 18.84
N ASN A 348 13.90 -2.04 18.53
CA ASN A 348 13.86 -0.58 18.62
C ASN A 348 13.93 -0.04 20.07
N TYR A 349 13.41 -0.79 21.03
CA TYR A 349 13.58 -0.49 22.46
C TYR A 349 14.96 -0.84 23.01
N GLY A 350 15.86 -1.34 22.17
CA GLY A 350 17.24 -1.65 22.53
C GLY A 350 17.47 -3.03 23.14
N PHE A 351 16.53 -3.95 22.95
CA PHE A 351 16.73 -5.35 23.30
C PHE A 351 17.47 -6.12 22.20
N GLU A 352 18.30 -7.07 22.58
CA GLU A 352 18.85 -8.07 21.68
C GLU A 352 17.80 -9.19 21.50
N VAL A 353 17.14 -9.29 20.34
CA VAL A 353 16.09 -10.27 20.10
C VAL A 353 16.65 -11.50 19.41
N ILE A 354 16.48 -12.66 20.04
CA ILE A 354 16.78 -13.98 19.48
C ILE A 354 15.48 -14.55 18.94
N ASP A 355 15.24 -14.36 17.64
CA ASP A 355 14.05 -14.85 16.96
C ASP A 355 14.24 -16.29 16.50
N LEU A 356 13.49 -17.22 17.07
CA LEU A 356 13.53 -18.65 16.71
C LEU A 356 12.64 -18.98 15.52
N GLY A 357 11.85 -18.02 15.01
CA GLY A 357 10.99 -18.22 13.87
C GLY A 357 9.60 -18.76 14.25
N ARG A 358 9.06 -19.63 13.39
CA ARG A 358 7.72 -20.22 13.49
C ARG A 358 7.78 -21.73 13.59
N ASP A 359 6.70 -22.36 14.09
CA ASP A 359 6.60 -23.81 14.30
C ASP A 359 7.77 -24.33 15.16
N VAL A 360 8.09 -23.61 16.23
CA VAL A 360 9.29 -23.86 17.03
C VAL A 360 9.04 -24.98 18.03
N PRO A 361 9.83 -26.06 18.01
CA PRO A 361 9.74 -27.14 19.01
C PRO A 361 10.00 -26.63 20.43
N VAL A 362 9.31 -27.23 21.40
CA VAL A 362 9.43 -26.89 22.84
C VAL A 362 10.88 -26.94 23.29
N GLU A 363 11.59 -28.01 22.93
CA GLU A 363 12.98 -28.24 23.31
C GLU A 363 13.91 -27.14 22.81
N THR A 364 13.67 -26.64 21.58
CA THR A 364 14.47 -25.55 21.00
C THR A 364 14.34 -24.26 21.79
N VAL A 365 13.14 -23.93 22.28
CA VAL A 365 12.94 -22.77 23.14
C VAL A 365 13.71 -22.93 24.45
N VAL A 366 13.52 -24.08 25.14
CA VAL A 366 14.16 -24.38 26.43
C VAL A 366 15.68 -24.36 26.34
N ASP A 367 16.22 -24.99 25.30
CA ASP A 367 17.68 -25.06 25.09
C ASP A 367 18.27 -23.69 24.78
N THR A 368 17.61 -22.89 23.94
CA THR A 368 18.07 -21.53 23.64
C THR A 368 18.06 -20.63 24.88
N VAL A 369 17.01 -20.70 25.70
CA VAL A 369 16.92 -19.92 26.93
C VAL A 369 18.07 -20.31 27.88
N ARG A 370 18.36 -21.61 28.02
CA ARG A 370 19.44 -22.11 28.84
C ARG A 370 20.82 -21.72 28.33
N GLU A 371 21.09 -21.96 27.04
CA GLU A 371 22.41 -21.73 26.43
C GLU A 371 22.79 -20.26 26.35
N LYS A 372 21.79 -19.39 26.12
CA LYS A 372 22.00 -17.96 25.95
C LYS A 372 21.79 -17.15 27.23
N ASP A 373 21.42 -17.81 28.33
CA ASP A 373 21.11 -17.17 29.64
C ASP A 373 20.11 -16.01 29.44
N VAL A 374 18.92 -16.35 28.92
CA VAL A 374 17.89 -15.36 28.61
C VAL A 374 16.83 -15.34 29.68
N HIS A 375 16.49 -14.13 30.18
CA HIS A 375 15.52 -13.95 31.26
C HIS A 375 14.12 -13.53 30.80
N LEU A 376 13.91 -13.34 29.49
CA LEU A 376 12.60 -12.98 28.95
C LEU A 376 12.30 -13.77 27.67
N VAL A 377 11.13 -14.43 27.64
CA VAL A 377 10.65 -15.25 26.53
C VAL A 377 9.30 -14.73 26.05
N GLY A 378 9.15 -14.48 24.76
CA GLY A 378 7.88 -14.14 24.13
C GLY A 378 7.38 -15.29 23.25
N LEU A 379 6.16 -15.76 23.53
CA LEU A 379 5.51 -16.84 22.75
C LEU A 379 4.28 -16.31 22.04
N SER A 380 4.14 -16.67 20.75
CA SER A 380 3.02 -16.28 19.91
C SER A 380 2.23 -17.50 19.42
N ALA A 381 0.89 -17.41 19.47
CA ALA A 381 -0.03 -18.38 18.87
C ALA A 381 -1.27 -17.68 18.28
N LEU A 382 -1.66 -18.05 17.06
CA LEU A 382 -2.83 -17.49 16.37
C LEU A 382 -4.00 -18.48 16.27
N MET A 383 -3.74 -19.78 16.42
CA MET A 383 -4.73 -20.84 16.33
C MET A 383 -5.08 -21.43 17.71
N THR A 384 -6.36 -21.72 17.95
CA THR A 384 -6.78 -22.38 19.19
C THR A 384 -6.17 -23.76 19.37
N THR A 385 -5.87 -24.46 18.27
CA THR A 385 -5.23 -25.78 18.27
C THR A 385 -3.78 -25.74 18.74
N THR A 386 -3.10 -24.61 18.67
CA THR A 386 -1.70 -24.43 19.06
C THR A 386 -1.50 -23.88 20.47
N LEU A 387 -2.59 -23.52 21.16
CA LEU A 387 -2.55 -23.08 22.56
C LEU A 387 -1.96 -24.15 23.48
N LYS A 388 -2.20 -25.43 23.18
CA LYS A 388 -1.62 -26.55 23.94
C LYS A 388 -0.09 -26.56 23.83
N SER A 389 0.47 -26.29 22.67
CA SER A 389 1.93 -26.19 22.48
C SER A 389 2.53 -25.01 23.25
N MET A 390 1.78 -23.91 23.43
CA MET A 390 2.17 -22.79 24.27
C MET A 390 2.23 -23.20 25.76
N GLU A 391 1.19 -23.87 26.24
CA GLU A 391 1.13 -24.41 27.60
C GLU A 391 2.28 -25.40 27.86
N GLU A 392 2.54 -26.32 26.94
CA GLU A 392 3.65 -27.28 27.01
C GLU A 392 5.03 -26.56 27.06
N THR A 393 5.21 -25.49 26.31
CA THR A 393 6.44 -24.71 26.29
C THR A 393 6.68 -24.03 27.63
N ILE A 394 5.65 -23.37 28.20
CA ILE A 394 5.75 -22.73 29.54
C ILE A 394 6.04 -23.77 30.62
N ALA A 395 5.31 -24.87 30.61
CA ALA A 395 5.52 -25.98 31.55
C ALA A 395 6.95 -26.54 31.50
N ALA A 396 7.52 -26.67 30.29
CA ALA A 396 8.89 -27.15 30.09
C ALA A 396 9.94 -26.14 30.60
N LEU A 397 9.73 -24.83 30.39
CA LEU A 397 10.61 -23.79 30.94
C LEU A 397 10.62 -23.82 32.48
N HIS A 398 9.45 -23.94 33.10
CA HIS A 398 9.32 -24.06 34.57
C HIS A 398 9.94 -25.36 35.10
N ALA A 399 9.70 -26.51 34.41
CA ALA A 399 10.28 -27.81 34.79
C ALA A 399 11.81 -27.80 34.71
N ALA A 400 12.38 -27.06 33.77
CA ALA A 400 13.81 -26.86 33.60
C ALA A 400 14.40 -25.90 34.66
N LYS A 401 13.57 -25.30 35.54
CA LYS A 401 13.94 -24.32 36.58
C LYS A 401 14.78 -23.17 36.02
N LEU A 402 14.47 -22.70 34.83
CA LEU A 402 15.11 -21.55 34.24
C LEU A 402 14.55 -20.27 34.85
N ASP A 403 15.44 -19.33 35.21
CA ASP A 403 15.06 -18.01 35.71
C ASP A 403 14.68 -17.09 34.57
N CYS A 404 13.49 -17.34 34.00
CA CYS A 404 12.97 -16.53 32.92
C CYS A 404 11.49 -16.20 33.11
N LYS A 405 11.10 -15.02 32.66
CA LYS A 405 9.70 -14.55 32.58
C LYS A 405 9.14 -14.83 31.21
N VAL A 406 7.86 -15.21 31.14
CA VAL A 406 7.19 -15.56 29.89
C VAL A 406 6.07 -14.60 29.58
N MET A 407 6.17 -13.95 28.44
CA MET A 407 5.12 -13.13 27.82
C MET A 407 4.42 -13.94 26.72
N VAL A 408 3.11 -13.90 26.68
CA VAL A 408 2.31 -14.57 25.64
C VAL A 408 1.45 -13.59 24.87
N GLY A 409 1.30 -13.82 23.57
CA GLY A 409 0.49 -12.98 22.68
C GLY A 409 -0.16 -13.77 21.55
N GLY A 410 -1.26 -13.24 21.05
CA GLY A 410 -1.98 -13.80 19.89
C GLY A 410 -3.49 -13.62 19.99
N ALA A 411 -4.16 -13.62 18.82
CA ALA A 411 -5.58 -13.26 18.72
C ALA A 411 -6.56 -14.25 19.37
N VAL A 412 -6.10 -15.46 19.68
CA VAL A 412 -6.94 -16.52 20.31
C VAL A 412 -6.75 -16.64 21.81
N LEU A 413 -5.81 -15.88 22.36
CA LEU A 413 -5.53 -15.87 23.81
C LEU A 413 -6.52 -14.95 24.54
N THR A 414 -6.84 -15.34 25.77
CA THR A 414 -7.55 -14.50 26.74
C THR A 414 -6.72 -14.32 27.99
N PRO A 415 -6.92 -13.25 28.78
CA PRO A 415 -6.21 -13.04 30.03
C PRO A 415 -6.32 -14.25 30.98
N GLU A 416 -7.52 -14.82 31.10
CA GLU A 416 -7.78 -15.96 31.97
C GLU A 416 -7.03 -17.21 31.52
N TYR A 417 -6.87 -17.40 30.20
CA TYR A 417 -6.10 -18.53 29.68
C TYR A 417 -4.59 -18.33 29.89
N ALA A 418 -4.09 -17.12 29.69
CA ALA A 418 -2.69 -16.79 29.94
C ALA A 418 -2.29 -17.02 31.40
N GLU A 419 -3.13 -16.59 32.35
CA GLU A 419 -2.95 -16.86 33.79
C GLU A 419 -2.98 -18.37 34.09
N LYS A 420 -3.93 -19.08 33.51
CA LYS A 420 -4.07 -20.54 33.71
C LYS A 420 -2.84 -21.32 33.26
N ILE A 421 -2.19 -20.92 32.16
CA ILE A 421 -0.99 -21.60 31.65
C ILE A 421 0.30 -21.12 32.31
N GLY A 422 0.22 -20.19 33.26
CA GLY A 422 1.35 -19.71 34.05
C GLY A 422 2.24 -18.69 33.31
N ALA A 423 1.68 -17.92 32.40
CA ALA A 423 2.40 -16.81 31.76
C ALA A 423 2.49 -15.63 32.74
N ASP A 424 3.65 -14.94 32.75
CA ASP A 424 3.86 -13.76 33.57
C ASP A 424 3.18 -12.52 33.00
N TRP A 425 3.11 -12.40 31.70
CA TRP A 425 2.47 -11.28 30.98
C TRP A 425 1.67 -11.75 29.77
N TYR A 426 0.61 -11.01 29.48
CA TYR A 426 -0.27 -11.24 28.36
C TYR A 426 -0.49 -9.95 27.58
N ALA A 427 -0.49 -10.06 26.25
CA ALA A 427 -0.84 -8.97 25.36
C ALA A 427 -1.84 -9.44 24.29
N THR A 428 -2.99 -8.76 24.19
CA THR A 428 -3.99 -9.02 23.14
C THR A 428 -3.49 -8.62 21.74
N VAL A 429 -2.63 -7.61 21.71
CA VAL A 429 -1.97 -7.09 20.53
C VAL A 429 -0.49 -7.01 20.85
N SER A 430 0.33 -7.25 19.87
CA SER A 430 1.76 -7.53 19.99
C SER A 430 2.64 -6.49 20.73
N TYR A 431 2.08 -5.46 21.39
CA TYR A 431 2.88 -4.35 21.98
C TYR A 431 2.24 -3.65 23.19
N THR A 432 1.13 -4.11 23.76
CA THR A 432 0.36 -3.38 24.78
C THR A 432 0.78 -3.60 26.22
N HIS A 433 1.95 -3.98 26.61
CA HIS A 433 2.41 -3.94 28.03
C HIS A 433 3.93 -4.18 28.15
N LEU A 434 4.72 -3.35 27.45
CA LEU A 434 6.18 -3.33 27.65
C LEU A 434 6.67 -2.10 28.43
N THR A 435 5.76 -1.40 29.13
CA THR A 435 6.10 -0.31 30.06
C THR A 435 6.10 -0.80 31.47
#